data_0a620b0c9c88ad990a82e73c8e72fbd7
#
_entry.id   0a620b0c9c88ad990a82e73c8e72fbd7
#
_cell.length_a   1.000
_cell.length_b   1.000
_cell.length_c   1.000
_cell.angle_alpha   90.00
_cell.angle_beta   90.00
_cell.angle_gamma   90.00
#
_symmetry.space_group_name_H-M   'P 1'
#
loop_
_entity.id
_entity.type
_entity.pdbx_description
1 polymer ?
#
loop_
_entity_poly.entity_id
_entity_poly.type
_entity_poly.pdbx_seq_one_letter_code
_entity_poly.pdbx_strand_id
1 'polypeptide(L)'
;LVPRPDTATAIDSPETLEFASRRAQATCVVRTYQMAALTKGRLGREMTEIGFLLDAGAIAFTDCDAVVTDTKVLSRALTYARQLGALVIGHPQDPGLSKGAAATSGKFATLRAIPAVSAMAERLGLERDLAMVEMTGAKYHADQISTALALPALERAKQQGLDVTAGVS
;
A
#
# COMPACT_ATOMS: atom_id res chain seq x y z
N LEU A 1 2.71 13.58 11.93
CA LEU A 1 1.55 13.03 11.23
C LEU A 1 1.95 12.65 9.80
N VAL A 2 1.48 11.50 9.32
CA VAL A 2 1.72 11.05 7.95
C VAL A 2 0.35 10.83 7.29
N PRO A 3 -0.14 11.80 6.50
CA PRO A 3 -1.40 11.66 5.78
C PRO A 3 -1.26 10.76 4.56
N ARG A 4 -2.34 10.07 4.22
CA ARG A 4 -2.45 9.21 3.04
C ARG A 4 -2.69 10.05 1.78
N PRO A 5 -2.25 9.57 0.59
CA PRO A 5 -2.42 10.30 -0.68
C PRO A 5 -3.81 10.14 -1.33
N ASP A 6 -4.81 9.59 -0.61
CA ASP A 6 -6.16 9.28 -1.09
C ASP A 6 -7.13 10.47 -1.00
N THR A 7 -6.64 11.65 -1.23
CA THR A 7 -7.44 12.88 -1.36
C THR A 7 -8.28 12.88 -2.64
N ALA A 8 -9.27 13.78 -2.76
CA ALA A 8 -10.16 13.88 -3.93
C ALA A 8 -9.38 13.97 -5.26
N THR A 9 -8.25 14.69 -5.24
CA THR A 9 -7.22 14.60 -6.28
C THR A 9 -6.06 13.81 -5.70
N ALA A 10 -5.71 12.66 -6.28
CA ALA A 10 -4.59 11.86 -5.78
C ALA A 10 -3.29 12.67 -5.73
N ILE A 11 -2.48 12.45 -4.72
CA ILE A 11 -1.15 13.07 -4.63
C ILE A 11 -0.18 12.22 -5.47
N ASP A 12 -0.20 12.41 -6.78
CA ASP A 12 0.52 11.61 -7.77
C ASP A 12 1.46 12.42 -8.66
N SER A 13 1.58 13.72 -8.39
CA SER A 13 2.52 14.63 -9.04
C SER A 13 3.25 15.54 -8.03
N PRO A 14 4.44 16.06 -8.37
CA PRO A 14 5.15 17.02 -7.52
C PRO A 14 4.30 18.23 -7.12
N GLU A 15 3.49 18.75 -8.04
CA GLU A 15 2.66 19.93 -7.81
C GLU A 15 1.57 19.66 -6.75
N THR A 16 0.90 18.50 -6.83
CA THR A 16 -0.12 18.10 -5.84
C THR A 16 0.50 17.83 -4.48
N LEU A 17 1.69 17.22 -4.46
CA LEU A 17 2.45 16.98 -3.23
C LEU A 17 2.88 18.29 -2.57
N GLU A 18 3.43 19.22 -3.35
CA GLU A 18 3.87 20.52 -2.86
C GLU A 18 2.69 21.35 -2.33
N PHE A 19 1.55 21.34 -3.04
CA PHE A 19 0.32 21.97 -2.57
C PHE A 19 -0.12 21.41 -1.21
N ALA A 20 -0.16 20.06 -1.07
CA ALA A 20 -0.54 19.41 0.19
C ALA A 20 0.43 19.77 1.32
N SER A 21 1.74 19.78 1.04
CA SER A 21 2.79 20.12 2.00
C SER A 21 2.69 21.57 2.48
N ARG A 22 2.51 22.52 1.57
CA ARG A 22 2.31 23.94 1.92
C ARG A 22 1.04 24.14 2.73
N ARG A 23 -0.05 23.48 2.34
CA ARG A 23 -1.32 23.56 3.08
C ARG A 23 -1.18 23.03 4.50
N ALA A 24 -0.51 21.89 4.66
CA ALA A 24 -0.25 21.30 5.97
C ALA A 24 0.64 22.19 6.83
N GLN A 25 1.71 22.79 6.28
CA GLN A 25 2.57 23.72 7.00
C GLN A 25 1.81 24.97 7.49
N ALA A 26 0.85 25.45 6.70
CA ALA A 26 0.07 26.63 7.05
C ALA A 26 -1.05 26.37 8.09
N THR A 27 -1.55 25.13 8.20
CA THR A 27 -2.76 24.85 8.98
C THR A 27 -2.58 23.83 10.11
N CYS A 28 -1.55 22.96 10.03
CA CYS A 28 -1.35 21.92 11.03
C CYS A 28 -0.48 22.42 12.19
N VAL A 29 -0.86 22.05 13.40
CA VAL A 29 -0.09 22.34 14.62
C VAL A 29 1.03 21.33 14.88
N VAL A 30 1.11 20.27 14.08
CA VAL A 30 2.12 19.20 14.18
C VAL A 30 2.88 19.08 12.87
N ARG A 31 4.10 18.55 12.94
CA ARG A 31 4.88 18.23 11.73
C ARG A 31 4.16 17.17 10.89
N THR A 32 4.05 17.42 9.60
CA THR A 32 3.44 16.51 8.62
C THR A 32 4.48 16.10 7.59
N TYR A 33 4.45 14.81 7.23
CA TYR A 33 5.28 14.21 6.18
C TYR A 33 4.34 13.54 5.20
N GLN A 34 4.42 13.91 3.92
CA GLN A 34 3.47 13.47 2.92
C GLN A 34 3.87 12.11 2.32
N MET A 35 2.89 11.24 2.13
CA MET A 35 3.01 10.10 1.22
C MET A 35 2.50 10.50 -0.17
N ALA A 36 3.01 9.84 -1.22
CA ALA A 36 2.52 9.99 -2.58
C ALA A 36 1.88 8.69 -3.09
N ALA A 37 1.07 8.80 -4.13
CA ALA A 37 0.49 7.65 -4.80
C ALA A 37 1.58 6.85 -5.53
N LEU A 38 1.47 5.52 -5.50
CA LEU A 38 2.36 4.62 -6.23
C LEU A 38 2.04 4.61 -7.71
N THR A 39 0.73 4.70 -8.06
CA THR A 39 0.26 4.75 -9.43
C THR A 39 -0.54 6.02 -9.71
N LYS A 40 -0.52 6.50 -10.95
CA LYS A 40 -1.25 7.69 -11.39
C LYS A 40 -2.74 7.54 -11.12
N GLY A 41 -3.32 8.52 -10.44
CA GLY A 41 -4.71 8.50 -9.99
C GLY A 41 -5.06 7.33 -9.07
N ARG A 42 -4.08 6.59 -8.55
CA ARG A 42 -4.27 5.35 -7.77
C ARG A 42 -5.05 4.28 -8.54
N LEU A 43 -4.85 4.21 -9.86
CA LEU A 43 -5.61 3.34 -10.75
C LEU A 43 -4.93 1.97 -10.99
N GLY A 44 -3.72 1.74 -10.48
CA GLY A 44 -2.98 0.49 -10.63
C GLY A 44 -2.51 0.19 -12.06
N ARG A 45 -2.52 1.19 -12.97
CA ARG A 45 -2.24 1.00 -14.41
C ARG A 45 -0.88 1.52 -14.85
N GLU A 46 -0.45 2.62 -14.25
CA GLU A 46 0.79 3.32 -14.60
C GLU A 46 1.43 3.85 -13.32
N MET A 47 2.72 3.56 -13.09
CA MET A 47 3.43 4.09 -11.94
C MET A 47 3.62 5.60 -12.04
N THR A 48 3.70 6.27 -10.89
CA THR A 48 4.05 7.69 -10.79
C THR A 48 5.55 7.91 -11.02
N GLU A 49 5.94 9.17 -11.15
CA GLU A 49 7.34 9.58 -11.25
C GLU A 49 7.98 9.62 -9.84
N ILE A 50 8.26 8.42 -9.29
CA ILE A 50 8.74 8.24 -7.90
C ILE A 50 9.93 9.14 -7.58
N GLY A 51 10.88 9.30 -8.52
CA GLY A 51 12.07 10.14 -8.31
C GLY A 51 11.70 11.59 -8.06
N PHE A 52 10.88 12.20 -8.90
CA PHE A 52 10.45 13.59 -8.74
C PHE A 52 9.61 13.80 -7.49
N LEU A 53 8.80 12.80 -7.11
CA LEU A 53 8.02 12.87 -5.88
C LEU A 53 8.90 12.77 -4.62
N LEU A 54 9.97 11.96 -4.65
CA LEU A 54 10.97 11.92 -3.59
C LEU A 54 11.68 13.27 -3.44
N ASP A 55 12.12 13.86 -4.56
CA ASP A 55 12.77 15.18 -4.57
C ASP A 55 11.84 16.27 -4.03
N ALA A 56 10.52 16.15 -4.29
CA ALA A 56 9.50 17.02 -3.74
C ALA A 56 9.15 16.74 -2.26
N GLY A 57 9.75 15.71 -1.64
CA GLY A 57 9.63 15.41 -0.21
C GLY A 57 8.64 14.32 0.18
N ALA A 58 8.21 13.45 -0.75
CA ALA A 58 7.46 12.25 -0.41
C ALA A 58 8.32 11.29 0.42
N ILE A 59 7.76 10.72 1.49
CA ILE A 59 8.48 9.78 2.37
C ILE A 59 8.17 8.31 2.09
N ALA A 60 7.05 8.03 1.43
CA ALA A 60 6.61 6.69 1.05
C ALA A 60 5.58 6.75 -0.08
N PHE A 61 5.32 5.61 -0.73
CA PHE A 61 4.42 5.49 -1.88
C PHE A 61 3.36 4.43 -1.62
N THR A 62 2.10 4.80 -1.83
CA THR A 62 0.97 3.89 -1.60
C THR A 62 -0.25 4.28 -2.43
N ASP A 63 -0.98 3.29 -2.91
CA ASP A 63 -2.32 3.51 -3.47
C ASP A 63 -3.42 3.32 -2.40
N CYS A 64 -3.04 3.26 -1.12
CA CYS A 64 -3.92 3.09 0.03
C CYS A 64 -4.71 1.78 -0.07
N ASP A 65 -6.05 1.88 -0.10
CA ASP A 65 -6.98 0.76 -0.23
C ASP A 65 -7.15 0.25 -1.67
N ALA A 66 -6.63 0.98 -2.67
CA ALA A 66 -6.62 0.54 -4.05
C ALA A 66 -5.45 -0.43 -4.27
N VAL A 67 -5.77 -1.69 -4.57
CA VAL A 67 -4.76 -2.73 -4.80
C VAL A 67 -4.24 -2.66 -6.22
N VAL A 68 -2.93 -2.57 -6.40
CA VAL A 68 -2.29 -2.71 -7.72
C VAL A 68 -2.36 -4.18 -8.14
N THR A 69 -3.28 -4.53 -9.02
CA THR A 69 -3.52 -5.90 -9.46
C THR A 69 -2.60 -6.37 -10.57
N ASP A 70 -2.15 -5.44 -11.40
CA ASP A 70 -1.18 -5.74 -12.47
C ASP A 70 0.22 -5.94 -11.88
N THR A 71 0.66 -7.20 -11.85
CA THR A 71 1.97 -7.58 -11.30
C THR A 71 3.13 -6.96 -12.08
N LYS A 72 2.96 -6.66 -13.37
CA LYS A 72 3.97 -5.99 -14.18
C LYS A 72 4.14 -4.53 -13.77
N VAL A 73 3.04 -3.84 -13.49
CA VAL A 73 3.07 -2.46 -12.96
C VAL A 73 3.70 -2.45 -11.58
N LEU A 74 3.25 -3.35 -10.68
CA LEU A 74 3.80 -3.47 -9.33
C LEU A 74 5.30 -3.78 -9.34
N SER A 75 5.74 -4.75 -10.14
CA SER A 75 7.15 -5.11 -10.28
C SER A 75 8.02 -3.95 -10.76
N ARG A 76 7.56 -3.18 -11.75
CA ARG A 76 8.26 -1.99 -12.24
C ARG A 76 8.37 -0.91 -11.16
N ALA A 77 7.26 -0.64 -10.48
CA ALA A 77 7.23 0.36 -9.41
C ALA A 77 8.16 -0.04 -8.26
N LEU A 78 8.14 -1.31 -7.82
CA LEU A 78 9.03 -1.83 -6.78
C LEU A 78 10.51 -1.78 -7.20
N THR A 79 10.83 -2.16 -8.45
CA THR A 79 12.20 -2.09 -8.97
C THR A 79 12.72 -0.67 -8.97
N TYR A 80 11.90 0.28 -9.41
CA TYR A 80 12.28 1.69 -9.45
C TYR A 80 12.39 2.28 -8.04
N ALA A 81 11.43 1.99 -7.17
CA ALA A 81 11.47 2.38 -5.76
C ALA A 81 12.74 1.87 -5.05
N ARG A 82 13.15 0.61 -5.31
CA ARG A 82 14.38 0.04 -4.77
C ARG A 82 15.62 0.83 -5.16
N GLN A 83 15.74 1.20 -6.43
CA GLN A 83 16.90 1.97 -6.92
C GLN A 83 17.04 3.32 -6.21
N LEU A 84 15.92 3.91 -5.81
CA LEU A 84 15.85 5.19 -5.12
C LEU A 84 15.81 5.06 -3.59
N GLY A 85 15.81 3.83 -3.06
CA GLY A 85 15.68 3.57 -1.61
C GLY A 85 14.31 3.92 -1.02
N ALA A 86 13.30 4.09 -1.87
CA ALA A 86 11.94 4.47 -1.46
C ALA A 86 11.18 3.33 -0.80
N LEU A 87 10.33 3.66 0.19
CA LEU A 87 9.41 2.74 0.83
C LEU A 87 8.11 2.65 0.04
N VAL A 88 7.69 1.43 -0.29
CA VAL A 88 6.36 1.16 -0.86
C VAL A 88 5.47 0.55 0.22
N ILE A 89 4.26 1.08 0.35
CA ILE A 89 3.24 0.60 1.30
C ILE A 89 2.09 0.01 0.49
N GLY A 90 1.81 -1.26 0.68
CA GLY A 90 0.72 -1.97 0.02
C GLY A 90 -0.41 -2.34 0.99
N HIS A 91 -1.64 -2.35 0.50
CA HIS A 91 -2.78 -2.95 1.19
C HIS A 91 -2.97 -4.37 0.63
N PRO A 92 -2.44 -5.40 1.32
CA PRO A 92 -2.37 -6.76 0.78
C PRO A 92 -3.73 -7.44 0.82
N GLN A 93 -4.48 -7.34 -0.26
CA GLN A 93 -5.76 -8.00 -0.39
C GLN A 93 -6.02 -8.42 -1.83
N ASP A 94 -6.65 -9.58 -2.04
CA ASP A 94 -7.16 -9.96 -3.35
C ASP A 94 -8.48 -9.24 -3.63
N PRO A 95 -8.53 -8.30 -4.61
CA PRO A 95 -9.73 -7.51 -4.86
C PRO A 95 -10.86 -8.32 -5.52
N GLY A 96 -10.55 -9.43 -6.17
CA GLY A 96 -11.55 -10.32 -6.74
C GLY A 96 -12.38 -10.99 -5.65
N LEU A 97 -11.76 -11.38 -4.54
CA LEU A 97 -12.41 -11.99 -3.40
C LEU A 97 -13.05 -10.98 -2.44
N SER A 98 -12.51 -9.77 -2.35
CA SER A 98 -12.93 -8.76 -1.36
C SER A 98 -13.96 -7.77 -1.87
N LYS A 99 -14.19 -7.70 -3.17
CA LYS A 99 -15.13 -6.73 -3.76
C LYS A 99 -16.53 -6.84 -3.17
N GLY A 100 -17.00 -5.74 -2.58
CA GLY A 100 -18.34 -5.65 -2.00
C GLY A 100 -18.49 -6.31 -0.63
N ALA A 101 -17.42 -6.85 -0.05
CA ALA A 101 -17.44 -7.38 1.30
C ALA A 101 -17.41 -6.24 2.33
N ALA A 102 -18.15 -6.42 3.43
CA ALA A 102 -18.23 -5.48 4.55
C ALA A 102 -17.70 -6.06 5.86
N ALA A 103 -17.34 -7.36 5.87
CA ALA A 103 -16.81 -8.03 7.05
C ALA A 103 -15.96 -9.25 6.66
N THR A 104 -15.12 -9.71 7.58
CA THR A 104 -14.47 -11.02 7.44
C THR A 104 -15.48 -12.15 7.65
N SER A 105 -15.38 -13.22 6.85
CA SER A 105 -16.22 -14.40 6.95
C SER A 105 -16.12 -15.04 8.34
N GLY A 106 -17.28 -15.34 8.92
CA GLY A 106 -17.37 -15.96 10.22
C GLY A 106 -18.82 -16.02 10.74
N LYS A 107 -19.00 -16.61 11.91
CA LYS A 107 -20.32 -16.80 12.54
C LYS A 107 -21.11 -15.49 12.61
N PHE A 108 -20.47 -14.39 12.99
CA PHE A 108 -21.13 -13.08 13.10
C PHE A 108 -21.67 -12.60 11.75
N ALA A 109 -20.84 -12.61 10.71
CA ALA A 109 -21.23 -12.16 9.39
C ALA A 109 -22.39 -13.03 8.83
N THR A 110 -22.30 -14.34 9.00
CA THR A 110 -23.36 -15.29 8.59
C THR A 110 -24.68 -15.01 9.30
N LEU A 111 -24.66 -14.83 10.63
CA LEU A 111 -25.88 -14.57 11.41
C LEU A 111 -26.54 -13.25 11.07
N ARG A 112 -25.77 -12.27 10.57
CA ARG A 112 -26.26 -10.93 10.21
C ARG A 112 -26.48 -10.77 8.72
N ALA A 113 -26.28 -11.82 7.93
CA ALA A 113 -26.34 -11.77 6.45
C ALA A 113 -25.49 -10.65 5.85
N ILE A 114 -24.31 -10.37 6.45
CA ILE A 114 -23.39 -9.35 5.97
C ILE A 114 -22.53 -9.95 4.85
N PRO A 115 -22.38 -9.27 3.70
CA PRO A 115 -21.44 -9.69 2.66
C PRO A 115 -20.02 -9.82 3.26
N ALA A 116 -19.43 -11.00 3.12
CA ALA A 116 -18.20 -11.31 3.83
C ALA A 116 -17.11 -11.83 2.91
N VAL A 117 -15.85 -11.46 3.22
CA VAL A 117 -14.64 -11.92 2.53
C VAL A 117 -13.94 -13.02 3.34
N SER A 118 -13.41 -14.00 2.66
CA SER A 118 -12.52 -14.98 3.29
C SER A 118 -11.22 -14.31 3.73
N ALA A 119 -10.70 -14.70 4.91
CA ALA A 119 -9.36 -14.31 5.36
C ALA A 119 -8.24 -14.72 4.37
N MET A 120 -8.52 -15.65 3.47
CA MET A 120 -7.62 -16.03 2.37
C MET A 120 -7.37 -14.88 1.39
N ALA A 121 -8.27 -13.92 1.25
CA ALA A 121 -8.06 -12.76 0.36
C ALA A 121 -6.85 -11.93 0.77
N GLU A 122 -6.69 -11.68 2.08
CA GLU A 122 -5.54 -10.96 2.61
C GLU A 122 -4.26 -11.78 2.44
N ARG A 123 -4.30 -13.07 2.76
CA ARG A 123 -3.15 -13.97 2.59
C ARG A 123 -2.70 -14.03 1.13
N LEU A 124 -3.60 -14.21 0.17
CA LEU A 124 -3.28 -14.28 -1.26
C LEU A 124 -2.67 -12.96 -1.76
N GLY A 125 -3.25 -11.82 -1.37
CA GLY A 125 -2.70 -10.52 -1.71
C GLY A 125 -1.29 -10.34 -1.14
N LEU A 126 -1.09 -10.68 0.12
CA LEU A 126 0.21 -10.57 0.78
C LEU A 126 1.27 -11.50 0.14
N GLU A 127 0.95 -12.78 -0.09
CA GLU A 127 1.89 -13.72 -0.71
C GLU A 127 2.30 -13.26 -2.12
N ARG A 128 1.37 -12.70 -2.89
CA ARG A 128 1.67 -12.08 -4.19
C ARG A 128 2.64 -10.92 -4.05
N ASP A 129 2.36 -9.99 -3.14
CA ASP A 129 3.19 -8.80 -2.95
C ASP A 129 4.58 -9.17 -2.44
N LEU A 130 4.67 -10.12 -1.48
CA LEU A 130 5.95 -10.61 -0.98
C LEU A 130 6.78 -11.31 -2.06
N ALA A 131 6.16 -12.06 -2.97
CA ALA A 131 6.86 -12.64 -4.12
C ALA A 131 7.45 -11.55 -5.04
N MET A 132 6.74 -10.43 -5.22
CA MET A 132 7.26 -9.28 -5.98
C MET A 132 8.40 -8.59 -5.21
N VAL A 133 8.32 -8.49 -3.89
CA VAL A 133 9.40 -7.95 -3.05
C VAL A 133 10.63 -8.85 -3.10
N GLU A 134 10.47 -10.17 -3.01
CA GLU A 134 11.57 -11.13 -3.14
C GLU A 134 12.30 -10.97 -4.49
N MET A 135 11.54 -10.85 -5.57
CA MET A 135 12.08 -10.67 -6.92
C MET A 135 12.82 -9.35 -7.09
N THR A 136 12.36 -8.26 -6.46
CA THR A 136 12.88 -6.91 -6.69
C THR A 136 13.86 -6.43 -5.61
N GLY A 137 13.76 -6.97 -4.39
CA GLY A 137 14.52 -6.52 -3.22
C GLY A 137 14.09 -5.13 -2.72
N ALA A 138 12.86 -4.70 -2.98
CA ALA A 138 12.36 -3.40 -2.56
C ALA A 138 12.03 -3.37 -1.06
N LYS A 139 12.03 -2.16 -0.48
CA LYS A 139 11.49 -1.92 0.87
C LYS A 139 9.97 -1.92 0.80
N TYR A 140 9.33 -2.72 1.63
CA TYR A 140 7.88 -2.88 1.59
C TYR A 140 7.26 -2.87 2.98
N HIS A 141 6.13 -2.18 3.11
CA HIS A 141 5.30 -2.22 4.30
C HIS A 141 3.92 -2.78 3.96
N ALA A 142 3.55 -3.90 4.58
CA ALA A 142 2.22 -4.48 4.48
C ALA A 142 1.30 -3.77 5.47
N ASP A 143 0.44 -2.87 4.98
CA ASP A 143 -0.46 -2.09 5.82
C ASP A 143 -1.72 -2.87 6.19
N GLN A 144 -2.22 -2.65 7.42
CA GLN A 144 -3.52 -3.12 7.92
C GLN A 144 -3.71 -4.65 7.87
N ILE A 145 -2.72 -5.41 8.27
CA ILE A 145 -2.87 -6.86 8.45
C ILE A 145 -3.91 -7.14 9.54
N SER A 146 -4.92 -7.93 9.21
CA SER A 146 -6.06 -8.22 10.09
C SER A 146 -6.29 -9.71 10.36
N THR A 147 -5.61 -10.61 9.63
CA THR A 147 -5.79 -12.06 9.80
C THR A 147 -4.50 -12.78 10.21
N ALA A 148 -4.64 -13.74 11.13
CA ALA A 148 -3.54 -14.62 11.51
C ALA A 148 -3.02 -15.49 10.35
N LEU A 149 -3.83 -15.71 9.30
CA LEU A 149 -3.40 -16.48 8.11
C LEU A 149 -2.30 -15.78 7.31
N ALA A 150 -2.11 -14.49 7.48
CA ALA A 150 -1.05 -13.72 6.84
C ALA A 150 0.31 -13.86 7.54
N LEU A 151 0.34 -14.14 8.85
CA LEU A 151 1.55 -14.14 9.66
C LEU A 151 2.66 -15.08 9.17
N PRO A 152 2.37 -16.35 8.77
CA PRO A 152 3.43 -17.24 8.28
C PRO A 152 4.14 -16.72 7.03
N ALA A 153 3.45 -15.96 6.17
CA ALA A 153 4.06 -15.35 4.99
C ALA A 153 5.03 -14.22 5.38
N LEU A 154 4.65 -13.39 6.35
CA LEU A 154 5.52 -12.34 6.89
C LEU A 154 6.74 -12.90 7.62
N GLU A 155 6.54 -13.94 8.44
CA GLU A 155 7.63 -14.61 9.14
C GLU A 155 8.66 -15.19 8.16
N ARG A 156 8.19 -15.87 7.10
CA ARG A 156 9.03 -16.40 6.03
C ARG A 156 9.83 -15.30 5.33
N ALA A 157 9.17 -14.20 4.95
CA ALA A 157 9.83 -13.07 4.31
C ALA A 157 10.93 -12.47 5.20
N LYS A 158 10.68 -12.31 6.49
CA LYS A 158 11.68 -11.82 7.46
C LYS A 158 12.84 -12.80 7.65
N GLN A 159 12.57 -14.10 7.71
CA GLN A 159 13.61 -15.15 7.79
C GLN A 159 14.50 -15.17 6.54
N GLN A 160 13.96 -14.84 5.38
CA GLN A 160 14.70 -14.67 4.12
C GLN A 160 15.50 -13.36 4.06
N GLY A 161 15.40 -12.50 5.06
CA GLY A 161 16.12 -11.23 5.11
C GLY A 161 15.54 -10.14 4.22
N LEU A 162 14.28 -10.26 3.79
CA LEU A 162 13.60 -9.22 3.01
C LEU A 162 13.33 -8.00 3.90
N ASP A 163 13.47 -6.81 3.34
CA ASP A 163 13.17 -5.53 4.02
C ASP A 163 11.66 -5.29 4.05
N VAL A 164 10.99 -6.06 4.91
CA VAL A 164 9.52 -6.07 5.05
C VAL A 164 9.12 -5.72 6.47
N THR A 165 8.16 -4.80 6.59
CA THR A 165 7.47 -4.48 7.84
C THR A 165 5.96 -4.64 7.67
N ALA A 166 5.22 -4.69 8.77
CA ALA A 166 3.75 -4.80 8.71
C ALA A 166 3.10 -3.95 9.80
N GLY A 167 1.95 -3.38 9.45
CA GLY A 167 1.03 -2.72 10.36
C GLY A 167 -0.21 -3.59 10.63
N VAL A 168 -0.80 -3.45 11.81
CA VAL A 168 -2.02 -4.15 12.22
C VAL A 168 -3.13 -3.13 12.38
N SER A 169 -4.35 -3.44 11.94
CA SER A 169 -5.55 -2.61 12.11
C SER A 169 -6.37 -3.06 13.33
#